data_a68ef021bba5f0f30974e48ca43ac82b
#
_entry.id   a68ef021bba5f0f30974e48ca43ac82b
#
_cell.length_a   1.000
_cell.length_b   1.000
_cell.length_c   1.000
_cell.angle_alpha   90.00
_cell.angle_beta   90.00
_cell.angle_gamma   90.00
#
_symmetry.space_group_name_H-M   'P 1'
#
loop_
_entity.id
_entity.type
_entity.pdbx_description
1 polymer ?
#
loop_
_entity_poly.entity_id
_entity_poly.type
_entity_poly.pdbx_seq_one_letter_code
_entity_poly.pdbx_strand_id
1 'polypeptide(L)'
;MQPDGVTPGTAKLKAMNSLKTEPATSASTRAIIVAVAADIILILAFAAIGRDAHHREEPVLGVLLTAWPFLAGATAGWLVARVWRTPLSVLRAGVPVWLGSLIGGMVLRALTAQTVVLPFIIVATLALAVFLLGYRLLLAGAARLRRR
;
A
#
# COMPACT_ATOMS: atom_id res chain seq x y z
N MET A 1 -44.01 -19.27 -42.38
CA MET A 1 -42.61 -19.42 -41.99
C MET A 1 -41.99 -18.03 -42.03
N GLN A 2 -41.92 -17.35 -40.86
CA GLN A 2 -41.55 -15.94 -40.75
C GLN A 2 -40.11 -15.90 -40.23
N PRO A 3 -39.12 -15.32 -40.92
CA PRO A 3 -37.79 -15.17 -40.35
C PRO A 3 -37.76 -14.00 -39.40
N ASP A 4 -37.21 -14.26 -38.22
CA ASP A 4 -37.10 -13.35 -37.11
C ASP A 4 -36.36 -12.06 -37.47
N GLY A 5 -37.10 -10.95 -37.53
CA GLY A 5 -36.58 -9.61 -37.76
C GLY A 5 -35.79 -9.09 -36.58
N VAL A 6 -34.51 -9.46 -36.46
CA VAL A 6 -33.57 -8.77 -35.58
C VAL A 6 -33.30 -7.41 -36.19
N THR A 7 -33.99 -6.38 -35.65
CA THR A 7 -33.76 -5.00 -36.08
C THR A 7 -32.35 -4.54 -35.71
N PRO A 8 -31.63 -3.83 -36.60
CA PRO A 8 -30.25 -3.35 -36.34
C PRO A 8 -30.10 -2.53 -35.03
N GLY A 9 -31.20 -1.95 -34.56
CA GLY A 9 -31.23 -1.18 -33.31
C GLY A 9 -31.08 -2.02 -32.06
N THR A 10 -31.64 -3.23 -32.03
CA THR A 10 -31.54 -4.11 -30.84
C THR A 10 -30.15 -4.71 -30.68
N ALA A 11 -29.46 -5.02 -31.78
CA ALA A 11 -28.08 -5.48 -31.76
C ALA A 11 -27.12 -4.39 -31.24
N LYS A 12 -27.35 -3.13 -31.67
CA LYS A 12 -26.55 -1.97 -31.25
C LYS A 12 -26.76 -1.64 -29.76
N LEU A 13 -28.00 -1.73 -29.27
CA LEU A 13 -28.32 -1.55 -27.84
C LEU A 13 -27.72 -2.65 -26.96
N LYS A 14 -27.73 -3.91 -27.45
CA LYS A 14 -27.13 -5.04 -26.74
C LYS A 14 -25.60 -4.92 -26.69
N ALA A 15 -24.96 -4.48 -27.77
CA ALA A 15 -23.54 -4.19 -27.84
C ALA A 15 -23.14 -3.01 -26.90
N MET A 16 -23.92 -1.92 -26.88
CA MET A 16 -23.70 -0.80 -25.97
C MET A 16 -23.92 -1.16 -24.52
N ASN A 17 -24.87 -2.03 -24.19
CA ASN A 17 -25.08 -2.51 -22.82
C ASN A 17 -23.97 -3.49 -22.39
N SER A 18 -23.43 -4.26 -23.32
CA SER A 18 -22.29 -5.17 -23.06
C SER A 18 -21.00 -4.40 -22.75
N LEU A 19 -20.83 -3.20 -23.33
CA LEU A 19 -19.67 -2.33 -23.03
C LEU A 19 -19.79 -1.59 -21.69
N LYS A 20 -21.01 -1.55 -21.12
CA LYS A 20 -21.28 -0.86 -19.84
C LYS A 20 -21.13 -1.72 -18.60
N THR A 21 -20.96 -3.02 -18.76
CA THR A 21 -20.84 -3.99 -17.67
C THR A 21 -19.47 -4.67 -17.61
N GLU A 22 -18.39 -3.93 -17.88
CA GLU A 22 -17.10 -4.33 -17.37
C GLU A 22 -17.11 -4.08 -15.85
N PRO A 23 -17.13 -5.12 -14.99
CA PRO A 23 -16.98 -4.92 -13.57
C PRO A 23 -15.61 -4.29 -13.36
N ALA A 24 -15.59 -3.11 -12.75
CA ALA A 24 -14.34 -2.53 -12.26
C ALA A 24 -13.58 -3.65 -11.54
N THR A 25 -12.46 -4.08 -12.11
CA THR A 25 -11.66 -5.21 -11.61
C THR A 25 -11.27 -4.86 -10.18
N SER A 26 -12.05 -5.32 -9.22
CA SER A 26 -11.71 -5.23 -7.80
C SER A 26 -10.40 -6.00 -7.63
N ALA A 27 -9.44 -5.38 -6.96
CA ALA A 27 -8.17 -6.04 -6.71
C ALA A 27 -8.43 -7.40 -6.06
N SER A 28 -7.72 -8.43 -6.52
CA SER A 28 -7.82 -9.77 -5.94
C SER A 28 -7.57 -9.69 -4.43
N THR A 29 -8.41 -10.36 -3.63
CA THR A 29 -8.23 -10.49 -2.18
C THR A 29 -6.81 -10.92 -1.82
N ARG A 30 -6.22 -11.82 -2.62
CA ARG A 30 -4.82 -12.24 -2.47
C ARG A 30 -3.84 -11.06 -2.59
N ALA A 31 -4.05 -10.16 -3.56
CA ALA A 31 -3.19 -8.98 -3.72
C ALA A 31 -3.29 -8.01 -2.54
N ILE A 32 -4.48 -7.87 -1.96
CA ILE A 32 -4.70 -7.05 -0.75
C ILE A 32 -3.95 -7.67 0.43
N ILE A 33 -4.13 -8.96 0.69
CA ILE A 33 -3.46 -9.67 1.80
C ILE A 33 -1.94 -9.57 1.67
N VAL A 34 -1.40 -9.81 0.47
CA VAL A 34 0.04 -9.72 0.21
C VAL A 34 0.55 -8.31 0.47
N ALA A 35 -0.15 -7.28 0.01
CA ALA A 35 0.26 -5.91 0.21
C ALA A 35 0.22 -5.49 1.69
N VAL A 36 -0.85 -5.85 2.42
CA VAL A 36 -0.96 -5.58 3.86
C VAL A 36 0.16 -6.29 4.63
N ALA A 37 0.37 -7.59 4.36
CA ALA A 37 1.42 -8.36 5.02
C ALA A 37 2.82 -7.79 4.74
N ALA A 38 3.09 -7.42 3.48
CA ALA A 38 4.36 -6.80 3.09
C ALA A 38 4.57 -5.46 3.81
N ASP A 39 3.57 -4.57 3.82
CA ASP A 39 3.67 -3.28 4.50
C ASP A 39 3.95 -3.45 6.01
N ILE A 40 3.24 -4.38 6.69
CA ILE A 40 3.46 -4.67 8.11
C ILE A 40 4.88 -5.20 8.35
N ILE A 41 5.30 -6.21 7.59
CA ILE A 41 6.63 -6.84 7.75
C ILE A 41 7.74 -5.80 7.52
N LEU A 42 7.62 -4.98 6.50
CA LEU A 42 8.63 -3.97 6.15
C LEU A 42 8.70 -2.84 7.18
N ILE A 43 7.58 -2.42 7.76
CA ILE A 43 7.57 -1.44 8.87
C ILE A 43 8.20 -2.05 10.14
N LEU A 44 7.91 -3.32 10.44
CA LEU A 44 8.55 -4.02 11.56
C LEU A 44 10.05 -4.19 11.33
N ALA A 45 10.48 -4.52 10.12
CA ALA A 45 11.89 -4.60 9.76
C ALA A 45 12.60 -3.23 9.91
N PHE A 46 11.96 -2.14 9.45
CA PHE A 46 12.46 -0.78 9.67
C PHE A 46 12.65 -0.48 11.16
N ALA A 47 11.66 -0.80 12.00
CA ALA A 47 11.74 -0.57 13.43
C ALA A 47 12.83 -1.43 14.11
N ALA A 48 12.99 -2.68 13.68
CA ALA A 48 14.02 -3.59 14.19
C ALA A 48 15.42 -3.10 13.85
N ILE A 49 15.69 -2.78 12.57
CA ILE A 49 16.98 -2.26 12.12
C ILE A 49 17.34 -0.95 12.82
N GLY A 50 16.36 -0.03 12.94
CA GLY A 50 16.58 1.24 13.61
C GLY A 50 16.92 1.11 15.09
N ARG A 51 16.43 0.07 15.77
CA ARG A 51 16.75 -0.21 17.18
C ARG A 51 18.10 -0.89 17.37
N ASP A 52 18.42 -1.85 16.51
CA ASP A 52 19.70 -2.58 16.58
C ASP A 52 20.89 -1.62 16.46
N ALA A 53 20.77 -0.60 15.59
CA ALA A 53 21.77 0.45 15.44
C ALA A 53 22.05 1.27 16.74
N HIS A 54 21.19 1.17 17.76
CA HIS A 54 21.31 1.90 19.03
C HIS A 54 21.49 1.01 20.26
N HIS A 55 21.80 -0.28 20.12
CA HIS A 55 22.11 -1.24 21.21
C HIS A 55 21.12 -1.20 22.40
N ARG A 56 19.82 -1.29 22.14
CA ARG A 56 18.79 -1.25 23.17
C ARG A 56 18.41 -2.66 23.64
N GLU A 57 18.39 -2.88 24.95
CA GLU A 57 18.32 -4.20 25.60
C GLU A 57 16.96 -4.95 25.50
N GLU A 58 15.87 -4.30 25.11
CA GLU A 58 14.53 -4.92 25.01
C GLU A 58 14.16 -5.25 23.55
N PRO A 59 14.41 -6.50 23.04
CA PRO A 59 14.36 -6.72 21.59
C PRO A 59 12.94 -6.67 21.01
N VAL A 60 12.00 -7.45 21.54
CA VAL A 60 10.68 -7.60 20.90
C VAL A 60 9.71 -6.47 21.23
N LEU A 61 9.52 -6.19 22.53
CA LEU A 61 8.60 -5.14 22.98
C LEU A 61 9.02 -3.77 22.44
N GLY A 62 10.33 -3.51 22.44
CA GLY A 62 10.86 -2.27 21.92
C GLY A 62 10.67 -2.08 20.41
N VAL A 63 10.76 -3.15 19.60
CA VAL A 63 10.43 -3.09 18.18
C VAL A 63 8.95 -2.73 18.00
N LEU A 64 8.05 -3.37 18.75
CA LEU A 64 6.62 -3.07 18.69
C LEU A 64 6.32 -1.63 19.10
N LEU A 65 6.93 -1.15 20.21
CA LEU A 65 6.79 0.24 20.67
C LEU A 65 7.36 1.27 19.68
N THR A 66 8.33 0.90 18.88
CA THR A 66 8.86 1.76 17.81
C THR A 66 8.00 1.71 16.55
N ALA A 67 7.46 0.53 16.21
CA ALA A 67 6.73 0.30 14.96
C ALA A 67 5.27 0.78 15.01
N TRP A 68 4.58 0.70 16.17
CA TRP A 68 3.14 0.95 16.25
C TRP A 68 2.70 2.33 15.71
N PRO A 69 3.44 3.45 15.92
CA PRO A 69 3.01 4.73 15.37
C PRO A 69 3.04 4.73 13.83
N PHE A 70 4.02 4.06 13.23
CA PHE A 70 4.16 3.92 11.78
C PHE A 70 3.10 2.99 11.21
N LEU A 71 2.77 1.90 11.90
CA LEU A 71 1.68 0.99 11.53
C LEU A 71 0.33 1.68 11.57
N ALA A 72 0.07 2.47 12.62
CA ALA A 72 -1.15 3.26 12.73
C ALA A 72 -1.26 4.30 11.60
N GLY A 73 -0.17 5.01 11.32
CA GLY A 73 -0.08 5.96 10.21
C GLY A 73 -0.26 5.28 8.83
N ALA A 74 0.35 4.12 8.62
CA ALA A 74 0.16 3.33 7.40
C ALA A 74 -1.30 2.89 7.23
N THR A 75 -1.95 2.46 8.32
CA THR A 75 -3.38 2.09 8.33
C THR A 75 -4.24 3.28 7.93
N ALA A 76 -3.97 4.48 8.46
CA ALA A 76 -4.64 5.70 8.04
C ALA A 76 -4.45 5.96 6.54
N GLY A 77 -3.23 5.82 6.01
CA GLY A 77 -2.94 5.91 4.57
C GLY A 77 -3.73 4.90 3.73
N TRP A 78 -3.84 3.65 4.21
CA TRP A 78 -4.65 2.60 3.59
C TRP A 78 -6.12 2.99 3.48
N LEU A 79 -6.68 3.53 4.55
CA LEU A 79 -8.10 3.91 4.64
C LEU A 79 -8.41 5.14 3.78
N VAL A 80 -7.64 6.22 3.93
CA VAL A 80 -7.86 7.49 3.22
C VAL A 80 -7.75 7.32 1.71
N ALA A 81 -6.71 6.64 1.24
CA ALA A 81 -6.47 6.42 -0.19
C ALA A 81 -7.24 5.22 -0.77
N ARG A 82 -8.02 4.49 0.05
CA ARG A 82 -8.75 3.28 -0.37
C ARG A 82 -7.83 2.30 -1.12
N VAL A 83 -6.68 2.02 -0.51
CA VAL A 83 -5.58 1.26 -1.12
C VAL A 83 -6.00 -0.15 -1.58
N TRP A 84 -7.04 -0.74 -0.97
CA TRP A 84 -7.60 -2.03 -1.38
C TRP A 84 -8.09 -2.08 -2.84
N ARG A 85 -8.30 -0.94 -3.48
CA ARG A 85 -8.68 -0.88 -4.90
C ARG A 85 -7.51 -1.18 -5.84
N THR A 86 -6.30 -0.73 -5.47
CA THR A 86 -5.08 -0.88 -6.30
C THR A 86 -3.85 -1.11 -5.41
N PRO A 87 -3.80 -2.20 -4.60
CA PRO A 87 -2.84 -2.36 -3.49
C PRO A 87 -1.38 -2.42 -3.94
N LEU A 88 -1.10 -2.86 -5.16
CA LEU A 88 0.26 -2.98 -5.70
C LEU A 88 0.68 -1.77 -6.55
N SER A 89 -0.17 -0.74 -6.68
CA SER A 89 0.18 0.49 -7.39
C SER A 89 1.19 1.31 -6.58
N VAL A 90 2.28 1.72 -7.21
CA VAL A 90 3.30 2.57 -6.56
C VAL A 90 2.71 3.93 -6.16
N LEU A 91 2.03 4.62 -7.08
CA LEU A 91 1.52 5.96 -6.86
C LEU A 91 0.22 5.99 -6.06
N ARG A 92 -0.74 5.10 -6.37
CA ARG A 92 -2.08 5.12 -5.76
C ARG A 92 -2.15 4.41 -4.41
N ALA A 93 -1.19 3.53 -4.12
CA ALA A 93 -1.09 2.79 -2.88
C ALA A 93 0.21 3.10 -2.13
N GLY A 94 1.36 2.92 -2.77
CA GLY A 94 2.67 3.09 -2.13
C GLY A 94 2.88 4.47 -1.53
N VAL A 95 2.65 5.52 -2.31
CA VAL A 95 2.83 6.91 -1.85
C VAL A 95 1.91 7.26 -0.67
N PRO A 96 0.59 7.02 -0.72
CA PRO A 96 -0.27 7.29 0.43
C PRO A 96 0.08 6.49 1.69
N VAL A 97 0.45 5.22 1.56
CA VAL A 97 0.87 4.39 2.70
C VAL A 97 2.18 4.89 3.28
N TRP A 98 3.15 5.24 2.45
CA TRP A 98 4.42 5.83 2.87
C TRP A 98 4.21 7.16 3.60
N LEU A 99 3.47 8.10 3.00
CA LEU A 99 3.18 9.41 3.62
C LEU A 99 2.37 9.26 4.90
N GLY A 100 1.34 8.40 4.90
CA GLY A 100 0.55 8.11 6.09
C GLY A 100 1.41 7.52 7.21
N SER A 101 2.27 6.55 6.90
CA SER A 101 3.21 5.96 7.85
C SER A 101 4.18 7.01 8.39
N LEU A 102 4.80 7.81 7.53
CA LEU A 102 5.79 8.81 7.93
C LEU A 102 5.15 9.93 8.75
N ILE A 103 4.15 10.62 8.21
CA ILE A 103 3.52 11.78 8.86
C ILE A 103 2.76 11.33 10.10
N GLY A 104 1.89 10.32 9.98
CA GLY A 104 1.13 9.77 11.09
C GLY A 104 2.04 9.19 12.17
N GLY A 105 3.07 8.48 11.77
CA GLY A 105 4.09 7.95 12.67
C GLY A 105 4.81 9.04 13.45
N MET A 106 5.26 10.11 12.81
CA MET A 106 5.95 11.23 13.47
C MET A 106 5.02 11.99 14.41
N VAL A 107 3.78 12.26 14.00
CA VAL A 107 2.78 12.93 14.85
C VAL A 107 2.48 12.10 16.08
N LEU A 108 2.22 10.81 15.94
CA LEU A 108 1.94 9.91 17.06
C LEU A 108 3.14 9.79 18.00
N ARG A 109 4.37 9.72 17.48
CA ARG A 109 5.59 9.72 18.32
C ARG A 109 5.70 11.00 19.13
N ALA A 110 5.47 12.16 18.53
CA ALA A 110 5.48 13.44 19.23
C ALA A 110 4.41 13.49 20.34
N LEU A 111 3.20 13.02 20.05
CA LEU A 111 2.09 12.99 21.01
C LEU A 111 2.31 12.01 22.16
N THR A 112 3.09 10.96 21.96
CA THR A 112 3.39 9.94 22.97
C THR A 112 4.75 10.13 23.64
N ALA A 113 5.29 11.35 23.58
CA ALA A 113 6.58 11.73 24.19
C ALA A 113 7.77 10.85 23.73
N GLN A 114 7.67 10.25 22.56
CA GLN A 114 8.80 9.55 21.95
C GLN A 114 9.73 10.56 21.26
N THR A 115 11.02 10.28 21.26
CA THR A 115 12.02 11.18 20.67
C THR A 115 11.81 11.31 19.16
N VAL A 116 11.68 12.56 18.68
CA VAL A 116 11.60 12.92 17.25
C VAL A 116 12.71 13.94 16.99
N VAL A 117 13.82 13.46 16.43
CA VAL A 117 14.98 14.30 16.07
C VAL A 117 15.18 14.29 14.55
N LEU A 118 15.78 15.36 14.02
CA LEU A 118 15.96 15.52 12.57
C LEU A 118 16.66 14.34 11.89
N PRO A 119 17.76 13.78 12.44
CA PRO A 119 18.38 12.59 11.82
C PRO A 119 17.43 11.40 11.73
N PHE A 120 16.59 11.17 12.75
CA PHE A 120 15.59 10.10 12.72
C PHE A 120 14.54 10.33 11.63
N ILE A 121 14.08 11.57 11.45
CA ILE A 121 13.10 11.92 10.39
C ILE A 121 13.68 11.59 9.01
N ILE A 122 14.94 11.96 8.75
CA ILE A 122 15.62 11.71 7.48
C ILE A 122 15.72 10.21 7.22
N VAL A 123 16.24 9.45 8.19
CA VAL A 123 16.39 7.99 8.06
C VAL A 123 15.03 7.31 7.87
N ALA A 124 14.03 7.67 8.66
CA ALA A 124 12.68 7.11 8.52
C ALA A 124 12.06 7.43 7.16
N THR A 125 12.23 8.66 6.66
CA THR A 125 11.73 9.06 5.33
C THR A 125 12.32 8.19 4.23
N LEU A 126 13.64 8.03 4.22
CA LEU A 126 14.35 7.25 3.20
C LEU A 126 14.09 5.75 3.34
N ALA A 127 14.20 5.20 4.53
CA ALA A 127 14.02 3.77 4.76
C ALA A 127 12.59 3.32 4.46
N LEU A 128 11.57 4.03 4.95
CA LEU A 128 10.18 3.73 4.64
C LEU A 128 9.85 3.92 3.15
N ALA A 129 10.45 4.93 2.48
CA ALA A 129 10.30 5.09 1.03
C ALA A 129 10.87 3.87 0.30
N VAL A 130 12.12 3.48 0.59
CA VAL A 130 12.77 2.31 -0.03
C VAL A 130 11.96 1.05 0.21
N PHE A 131 11.48 0.82 1.41
CA PHE A 131 10.72 -0.39 1.76
C PHE A 131 9.33 -0.38 1.13
N LEU A 132 8.52 0.64 1.39
CA LEU A 132 7.10 0.65 0.99
C LEU A 132 6.89 0.94 -0.50
N LEU A 133 7.75 1.74 -1.13
CA LEU A 133 7.70 1.97 -2.58
C LEU A 133 8.53 0.94 -3.34
N GLY A 134 9.69 0.54 -2.79
CA GLY A 134 10.65 -0.34 -3.45
C GLY A 134 10.05 -1.69 -3.83
N TYR A 135 9.39 -2.41 -2.92
CA TYR A 135 8.80 -3.70 -3.26
C TYR A 135 7.69 -3.57 -4.33
N ARG A 136 6.90 -2.49 -4.30
CA ARG A 136 5.89 -2.22 -5.33
C ARG A 136 6.52 -1.93 -6.69
N LEU A 137 7.64 -1.20 -6.71
CA LEU A 137 8.42 -0.96 -7.93
C LEU A 137 8.99 -2.26 -8.49
N LEU A 138 9.54 -3.13 -7.65
CA LEU A 138 10.05 -4.44 -8.05
C LEU A 138 8.95 -5.31 -8.65
N LEU A 139 7.79 -5.39 -8.02
CA LEU A 139 6.64 -6.13 -8.54
C LEU A 139 6.14 -5.57 -9.88
N ALA A 140 6.07 -4.25 -10.01
CA ALA A 140 5.67 -3.60 -11.26
C ALA A 140 6.68 -3.85 -12.38
N GLY A 141 7.97 -3.81 -12.08
CA GLY A 141 9.05 -4.13 -13.02
C GLY A 141 9.00 -5.58 -13.47
N ALA A 142 8.87 -6.53 -12.53
CA ALA A 142 8.75 -7.96 -12.84
C ALA A 142 7.51 -8.27 -13.70
N ALA A 143 6.38 -7.61 -13.43
CA ALA A 143 5.18 -7.77 -14.24
C ALA A 143 5.35 -7.24 -15.68
N ARG A 144 6.12 -6.16 -15.86
CA ARG A 144 6.43 -5.63 -17.20
C ARG A 144 7.35 -6.57 -18.00
N LEU A 145 8.35 -7.16 -17.33
CA LEU A 145 9.28 -8.09 -17.99
C LEU A 145 8.57 -9.37 -18.47
N ARG A 146 7.60 -9.89 -17.69
CA ARG A 146 6.81 -11.08 -18.07
C ARG A 146 5.86 -10.85 -19.25
N ARG A 147 5.57 -9.59 -19.61
CA ARG A 147 4.66 -9.24 -20.70
C ARG A 147 5.40 -8.97 -22.02
N ARG A 148 6.75 -8.96 -22.00
CA ARG A 148 7.62 -8.82 -23.17
C ARG A 148 8.07 -10.18 -23.68
#